data_e47b827fc2b6d13c5f07da1bdcf8979b
#
_entry.id   e47b827fc2b6d13c5f07da1bdcf8979b
#
_cell.length_a   1.000
_cell.length_b   1.000
_cell.length_c   1.000
_cell.angle_alpha   90.00
_cell.angle_beta   90.00
_cell.angle_gamma   90.00
#
_symmetry.space_group_name_H-M   'P 1'
#
loop_
_entity.id
_entity.type
_entity.pdbx_description
1 polymer ?
#
loop_
_entity_poly.entity_id
_entity_poly.type
_entity_poly.pdbx_seq_one_letter_code
_entity_poly.pdbx_strand_id
1 'polypeptide(L)'
;SEGAQEILDFISQRFSSAALCGLLLGKYSSAREKGIELRFDPACQLRQIPAALNETELMSIVGNLLDNAVEATLHCPAPHDALELYISDGSDELVIEVADRGTGIAEEIRDTLFEQGVTTKADKSDHGIGLHLVASHVAQAHGSIEVSDNEPHGAIFSIFIPK
;
A
#
# COMPACT_ATOMS: atom_id res chain seq x y z
N SER A 1 -18.32 7.69 -15.58
CA SER A 1 -18.84 8.68 -14.64
C SER A 1 -17.79 9.74 -14.38
N GLU A 2 -18.21 10.86 -13.84
CA GLU A 2 -17.32 11.96 -13.56
C GLU A 2 -16.25 11.55 -12.57
N GLY A 3 -16.62 10.83 -11.54
CA GLY A 3 -15.67 10.40 -10.53
C GLY A 3 -14.59 9.49 -11.09
N ALA A 4 -14.96 8.59 -11.98
CA ALA A 4 -13.99 7.69 -12.61
C ALA A 4 -13.02 8.45 -13.50
N GLN A 5 -13.52 9.46 -14.22
CA GLN A 5 -12.67 10.25 -15.09
C GLN A 5 -11.69 11.11 -14.28
N GLU A 6 -12.14 11.65 -13.16
CA GLU A 6 -11.29 12.45 -12.29
C GLU A 6 -10.14 11.61 -11.72
N ILE A 7 -10.43 10.37 -11.32
CA ILE A 7 -9.39 9.47 -10.79
C ILE A 7 -8.40 9.10 -11.90
N LEU A 8 -8.90 8.80 -13.10
CA LEU A 8 -8.04 8.48 -14.22
C LEU A 8 -7.10 9.65 -14.55
N ASP A 9 -7.64 10.86 -14.58
CA ASP A 9 -6.87 12.05 -14.86
C ASP A 9 -5.81 12.29 -13.78
N PHE A 10 -6.20 12.15 -12.52
CA PHE A 10 -5.28 12.33 -11.40
C PHE A 10 -4.12 11.35 -11.50
N ILE A 11 -4.42 10.07 -11.65
CA ILE A 11 -3.41 9.03 -11.69
C ILE A 11 -2.44 9.24 -12.87
N SER A 12 -2.96 9.52 -14.06
CA SER A 12 -2.13 9.68 -15.23
C SER A 12 -1.25 10.93 -15.16
N GLN A 13 -1.65 11.95 -14.43
CA GLN A 13 -0.85 13.16 -14.28
C GLN A 13 0.23 13.03 -13.20
N ARG A 14 0.02 12.18 -12.22
CA ARG A 14 0.90 12.10 -11.06
C ARG A 14 1.95 11.00 -11.16
N PHE A 15 1.67 9.96 -11.91
CA PHE A 15 2.57 8.81 -11.97
C PHE A 15 3.05 8.57 -13.39
N SER A 16 4.38 8.56 -13.59
CA SER A 16 4.95 8.37 -14.90
C SER A 16 4.95 6.91 -15.36
N SER A 17 4.85 5.95 -14.44
CA SER A 17 4.86 4.55 -14.78
C SER A 17 3.47 4.11 -15.26
N ALA A 18 3.35 3.69 -16.52
CA ALA A 18 2.09 3.20 -17.04
C ALA A 18 1.63 1.94 -16.29
N ALA A 19 2.57 1.08 -15.92
CA ALA A 19 2.25 -0.13 -15.18
C ALA A 19 1.66 0.19 -13.81
N LEU A 20 2.25 1.15 -13.10
CA LEU A 20 1.73 1.58 -11.82
C LEU A 20 0.34 2.21 -11.98
N CYS A 21 0.14 3.02 -13.00
CA CYS A 21 -1.17 3.62 -13.27
C CYS A 21 -2.23 2.53 -13.44
N GLY A 22 -1.92 1.50 -14.21
CA GLY A 22 -2.85 0.39 -14.43
C GLY A 22 -3.16 -0.36 -13.13
N LEU A 23 -2.13 -0.60 -12.33
CA LEU A 23 -2.31 -1.26 -11.04
C LEU A 23 -3.22 -0.45 -10.13
N LEU A 24 -2.97 0.85 -10.03
CA LEU A 24 -3.76 1.73 -9.15
C LEU A 24 -5.21 1.82 -9.59
N LEU A 25 -5.46 1.90 -10.89
CA LEU A 25 -6.83 1.91 -11.40
C LEU A 25 -7.53 0.59 -11.09
N GLY A 26 -6.84 -0.53 -11.26
CA GLY A 26 -7.40 -1.84 -10.95
C GLY A 26 -7.73 -1.98 -9.47
N LYS A 27 -6.83 -1.53 -8.59
CA LYS A 27 -7.07 -1.59 -7.15
C LYS A 27 -8.20 -0.66 -6.73
N TYR A 28 -8.28 0.53 -7.34
CA TYR A 28 -9.37 1.46 -7.08
C TYR A 28 -10.71 0.81 -7.42
N SER A 29 -10.82 0.21 -8.59
CA SER A 29 -12.05 -0.43 -9.05
C SER A 29 -12.42 -1.64 -8.21
N SER A 30 -11.44 -2.49 -7.91
CA SER A 30 -11.66 -3.69 -7.12
C SER A 30 -12.14 -3.35 -5.70
N ALA A 31 -11.52 -2.35 -5.06
CA ALA A 31 -11.93 -1.91 -3.74
C ALA A 31 -13.36 -1.37 -3.77
N ARG A 32 -13.66 -0.57 -4.80
CA ARG A 32 -14.98 0.02 -4.94
C ARG A 32 -16.07 -1.04 -5.06
N GLU A 33 -15.80 -2.13 -5.77
CA GLU A 33 -16.74 -3.24 -5.86
C GLU A 33 -17.04 -3.86 -4.49
N LYS A 34 -16.11 -3.73 -3.57
CA LYS A 34 -16.27 -4.24 -2.21
C LYS A 34 -16.79 -3.18 -1.23
N GLY A 35 -17.18 -2.03 -1.75
CA GLY A 35 -17.70 -0.94 -0.92
C GLY A 35 -16.63 -0.11 -0.23
N ILE A 36 -15.39 -0.17 -0.72
CA ILE A 36 -14.27 0.58 -0.13
C ILE A 36 -13.76 1.62 -1.11
N GLU A 37 -13.68 2.85 -0.67
CA GLU A 37 -13.14 3.92 -1.49
C GLU A 37 -11.63 3.99 -1.30
N LEU A 38 -10.87 4.02 -2.38
CA LEU A 38 -9.44 4.26 -2.33
C LEU A 38 -9.20 5.74 -2.63
N ARG A 39 -8.65 6.47 -1.67
CA ARG A 39 -8.36 7.89 -1.81
C ARG A 39 -6.87 8.12 -1.99
N PHE A 40 -6.54 9.01 -2.91
CA PHE A 40 -5.16 9.36 -3.18
C PHE A 40 -4.86 10.71 -2.53
N ASP A 41 -3.76 10.78 -1.80
CA ASP A 41 -3.32 12.05 -1.24
C ASP A 41 -3.05 13.02 -2.39
N PRO A 42 -3.52 14.28 -2.30
CA PRO A 42 -3.29 15.25 -3.38
C PRO A 42 -1.82 15.50 -3.70
N ALA A 43 -0.92 15.21 -2.77
CA ALA A 43 0.51 15.40 -2.97
C ALA A 43 1.21 14.20 -3.62
N CYS A 44 0.47 13.18 -4.02
CA CYS A 44 1.05 12.04 -4.71
C CYS A 44 1.79 12.49 -5.97
N GLN A 45 2.99 11.95 -6.16
CA GLN A 45 3.71 12.11 -7.41
C GLN A 45 4.85 11.12 -7.49
N LEU A 46 5.04 10.49 -8.63
CA LEU A 46 6.18 9.62 -8.85
C LEU A 46 6.65 9.81 -10.29
N ARG A 47 7.79 10.46 -10.45
CA ARG A 47 8.37 10.71 -11.77
C ARG A 47 9.46 9.71 -12.11
N GLN A 48 10.21 9.30 -11.10
CA GLN A 48 11.32 8.39 -11.33
C GLN A 48 11.45 7.38 -10.19
N ILE A 49 11.46 6.10 -10.55
CA ILE A 49 11.62 5.03 -9.58
C ILE A 49 13.09 4.98 -9.16
N PRO A 50 13.39 4.88 -7.85
CA PRO A 50 14.79 4.77 -7.40
C PRO A 50 15.54 3.64 -8.08
N ALA A 51 16.83 3.83 -8.31
CA ALA A 51 17.65 2.88 -9.05
C ALA A 51 17.68 1.49 -8.43
N ALA A 52 17.57 1.38 -7.12
CA ALA A 52 17.63 0.10 -6.42
C ALA A 52 16.32 -0.69 -6.48
N LEU A 53 15.27 -0.13 -7.10
CA LEU A 53 13.96 -0.76 -7.15
C LEU A 53 13.48 -0.81 -8.59
N ASN A 54 13.11 -1.98 -9.09
CA ASN A 54 12.56 -2.01 -10.44
C ASN A 54 11.04 -1.85 -10.40
N GLU A 55 10.46 -1.64 -11.56
CA GLU A 55 9.01 -1.39 -11.69
C GLU A 55 8.17 -2.55 -11.16
N THR A 56 8.57 -3.78 -11.43
CA THR A 56 7.85 -4.96 -10.96
C THR A 56 7.85 -5.04 -9.43
N GLU A 57 8.98 -4.73 -8.82
CA GLU A 57 9.09 -4.74 -7.36
C GLU A 57 8.24 -3.63 -6.74
N LEU A 58 8.22 -2.45 -7.36
CA LEU A 58 7.37 -1.37 -6.90
C LEU A 58 5.91 -1.77 -6.94
N MET A 59 5.48 -2.39 -8.04
CA MET A 59 4.11 -2.86 -8.17
C MET A 59 3.77 -3.92 -7.14
N SER A 60 4.71 -4.81 -6.84
CA SER A 60 4.51 -5.82 -5.81
C SER A 60 4.30 -5.17 -4.43
N ILE A 61 5.12 -4.18 -4.09
CA ILE A 61 5.00 -3.46 -2.83
C ILE A 61 3.63 -2.79 -2.72
N VAL A 62 3.29 -1.98 -3.70
CA VAL A 62 2.05 -1.19 -3.66
C VAL A 62 0.83 -2.12 -3.67
N GLY A 63 0.84 -3.11 -4.56
CA GLY A 63 -0.28 -4.04 -4.68
C GLY A 63 -0.53 -4.83 -3.40
N ASN A 64 0.54 -5.34 -2.79
CA ASN A 64 0.41 -6.13 -1.57
C ASN A 64 -0.05 -5.28 -0.38
N LEU A 65 0.45 -4.05 -0.28
CA LEU A 65 0.01 -3.15 0.79
C LEU A 65 -1.47 -2.79 0.63
N LEU A 66 -1.91 -2.53 -0.59
CA LEU A 66 -3.32 -2.21 -0.82
C LEU A 66 -4.22 -3.42 -0.55
N ASP A 67 -3.81 -4.61 -0.99
CA ASP A 67 -4.58 -5.82 -0.73
C ASP A 67 -4.72 -6.10 0.77
N ASN A 68 -3.63 -5.88 1.50
CA ASN A 68 -3.63 -6.05 2.94
C ASN A 68 -4.60 -5.06 3.61
N ALA A 69 -4.60 -3.81 3.15
CA ALA A 69 -5.48 -2.78 3.71
C ALA A 69 -6.96 -3.07 3.41
N VAL A 70 -7.25 -3.56 2.21
CA VAL A 70 -8.62 -3.96 1.85
C VAL A 70 -9.06 -5.10 2.76
N GLU A 71 -8.22 -6.09 2.95
CA GLU A 71 -8.57 -7.24 3.79
C GLU A 71 -8.84 -6.82 5.23
N ALA A 72 -7.99 -5.97 5.79
CA ALA A 72 -8.17 -5.47 7.15
C ALA A 72 -9.48 -4.69 7.27
N THR A 73 -9.82 -3.92 6.26
CA THR A 73 -11.05 -3.13 6.25
C THR A 73 -12.29 -4.03 6.18
N LEU A 74 -12.22 -5.09 5.39
CA LEU A 74 -13.34 -6.02 5.24
C LEU A 74 -13.62 -6.81 6.51
N HIS A 75 -12.68 -6.88 7.43
CA HIS A 75 -12.93 -7.53 8.72
C HIS A 75 -13.76 -6.66 9.66
N CYS A 76 -13.96 -5.40 9.34
CA CYS A 76 -14.83 -4.51 10.08
C CYS A 76 -16.21 -4.46 9.40
N PRO A 77 -17.28 -4.21 10.16
CA PRO A 77 -18.62 -4.15 9.55
C PRO A 77 -18.77 -2.97 8.59
N ALA A 78 -19.60 -3.15 7.58
CA ALA A 78 -19.97 -2.06 6.67
C ALA A 78 -20.84 -1.05 7.42
N PRO A 79 -20.84 0.22 7.02
CA PRO A 79 -20.11 0.77 5.88
C PRO A 79 -18.63 0.89 6.17
N HIS A 80 -17.80 0.71 5.13
CA HIS A 80 -16.36 0.69 5.31
C HIS A 80 -15.77 2.10 5.17
N ASP A 81 -14.75 2.37 5.98
CA ASP A 81 -13.99 3.61 5.86
C ASP A 81 -13.06 3.53 4.65
N ALA A 82 -12.67 4.67 4.11
CA ALA A 82 -11.81 4.75 2.95
C ALA A 82 -10.38 4.34 3.30
N LEU A 83 -9.66 3.84 2.29
CA LEU A 83 -8.22 3.67 2.37
C LEU A 83 -7.57 4.96 1.87
N GLU A 84 -6.39 5.26 2.36
CA GLU A 84 -5.64 6.44 1.91
C GLU A 84 -4.27 6.00 1.42
N LEU A 85 -3.90 6.44 0.22
CA LEU A 85 -2.61 6.12 -0.39
C LEU A 85 -1.81 7.38 -0.65
N TYR A 86 -0.54 7.36 -0.25
CA TYR A 86 0.41 8.42 -0.55
C TYR A 86 1.65 7.80 -1.15
N ILE A 87 2.06 8.27 -2.32
CA ILE A 87 3.31 7.86 -2.96
C ILE A 87 3.98 9.14 -3.45
N SER A 88 5.21 9.37 -3.02
CA SER A 88 5.93 10.56 -3.46
C SER A 88 7.42 10.35 -3.56
N ASP A 89 8.01 10.86 -4.65
CA ASP A 89 9.44 10.90 -4.83
C ASP A 89 9.97 12.34 -4.70
N GLY A 90 9.21 13.20 -4.04
CA GLY A 90 9.55 14.61 -3.94
C GLY A 90 10.68 14.96 -2.96
N SER A 91 11.19 14.00 -2.21
CA SER A 91 12.27 14.22 -1.27
C SER A 91 13.45 13.32 -1.59
N ASP A 92 14.36 13.11 -0.65
CA ASP A 92 15.53 12.26 -0.85
C ASP A 92 15.18 10.78 -0.88
N GLU A 93 13.96 10.44 -0.54
CA GLU A 93 13.48 9.07 -0.53
C GLU A 93 12.19 8.94 -1.29
N LEU A 94 11.94 7.76 -1.84
CA LEU A 94 10.59 7.41 -2.26
C LEU A 94 9.83 7.03 -1.01
N VAL A 95 8.67 7.64 -0.80
CA VAL A 95 7.80 7.35 0.35
C VAL A 95 6.52 6.70 -0.17
N ILE A 96 6.12 5.59 0.43
CA ILE A 96 4.84 4.94 0.11
C ILE A 96 4.13 4.72 1.43
N GLU A 97 2.91 5.26 1.57
CA GLU A 97 2.10 5.04 2.75
C GLU A 97 0.72 4.54 2.39
N VAL A 98 0.26 3.52 3.08
CA VAL A 98 -1.10 3.03 2.93
C VAL A 98 -1.72 3.01 4.32
N ALA A 99 -2.81 3.76 4.47
CA ALA A 99 -3.52 3.86 5.75
C ALA A 99 -4.90 3.24 5.62
N ASP A 100 -5.27 2.40 6.58
CA ASP A 100 -6.61 1.83 6.64
C ASP A 100 -7.22 2.11 8.01
N ARG A 101 -8.52 1.94 8.13
CA ARG A 101 -9.24 1.98 9.40
C ARG A 101 -9.91 0.64 9.61
N GLY A 102 -9.13 -0.41 9.43
CA GLY A 102 -9.54 -1.78 9.65
C GLY A 102 -9.28 -2.23 11.08
N THR A 103 -9.03 -3.51 11.24
CA THR A 103 -8.85 -4.10 12.57
C THR A 103 -7.50 -3.77 13.21
N GLY A 104 -6.56 -3.26 12.46
CA GLY A 104 -5.23 -2.97 12.98
C GLY A 104 -4.37 -4.23 13.13
N ILE A 105 -3.18 -4.08 13.68
CA ILE A 105 -2.25 -5.17 13.87
C ILE A 105 -1.94 -5.29 15.35
N ALA A 106 -2.05 -6.50 15.88
CA ALA A 106 -1.75 -6.75 17.28
C ALA A 106 -0.29 -6.39 17.56
N GLU A 107 -0.07 -5.71 18.69
CA GLU A 107 1.25 -5.20 19.02
C GLU A 107 2.28 -6.31 19.14
N GLU A 108 1.91 -7.44 19.71
CA GLU A 108 2.85 -8.52 19.91
C GLU A 108 3.35 -9.16 18.62
N ILE A 109 2.68 -8.97 17.50
CA ILE A 109 3.14 -9.54 16.26
C ILE A 109 3.72 -8.48 15.31
N ARG A 110 3.58 -7.22 15.68
CA ARG A 110 4.03 -6.13 14.82
C ARG A 110 5.51 -6.20 14.48
N ASP A 111 6.33 -6.44 15.48
CA ASP A 111 7.78 -6.46 15.31
C ASP A 111 8.26 -7.64 14.47
N THR A 112 7.51 -8.70 14.41
CA THR A 112 7.90 -9.90 13.67
C THR A 112 7.16 -10.07 12.34
N LEU A 113 6.23 -9.18 12.06
CA LEU A 113 5.35 -9.30 10.92
C LEU A 113 6.07 -9.47 9.59
N PHE A 114 7.19 -8.84 9.42
CA PHE A 114 7.93 -8.85 8.17
C PHE A 114 9.08 -9.86 8.16
N GLU A 115 9.30 -10.58 9.22
CA GLU A 115 10.40 -11.53 9.26
C GLU A 115 10.07 -12.76 8.44
N GLN A 116 11.06 -13.25 7.73
CA GLN A 116 10.88 -14.40 6.88
C GLN A 116 10.51 -15.63 7.70
N GLY A 117 9.52 -16.34 7.30
CA GLY A 117 9.09 -17.54 7.95
C GLY A 117 8.18 -17.39 9.14
N VAL A 118 8.04 -16.16 9.64
CA VAL A 118 7.20 -15.95 10.79
C VAL A 118 5.76 -15.99 10.42
N THR A 119 5.49 -15.72 9.21
CA THR A 119 4.13 -15.60 8.79
C THR A 119 3.43 -16.90 8.66
N THR A 120 4.07 -17.93 8.91
CA THR A 120 3.55 -19.13 8.51
C THR A 120 2.28 -19.57 9.00
N LYS A 121 2.04 -19.59 10.26
CA LYS A 121 0.89 -20.20 10.60
C LYS A 121 -0.25 -19.40 10.65
N ALA A 122 -0.12 -18.32 11.14
CA ALA A 122 -1.19 -17.47 11.19
C ALA A 122 -1.64 -17.18 9.86
N ASP A 123 -0.78 -17.40 8.97
CA ASP A 123 -1.00 -16.89 7.77
C ASP A 123 -1.16 -17.86 6.80
N LYS A 124 -1.81 -18.72 7.02
CA LYS A 124 -2.24 -19.52 6.04
C LYS A 124 -2.99 -18.73 5.05
N SER A 125 -3.16 -17.46 5.25
CA SER A 125 -3.79 -16.59 4.28
C SER A 125 -2.70 -16.01 3.38
N ASP A 126 -3.03 -15.53 2.24
CA ASP A 126 -2.10 -14.93 1.31
C ASP A 126 -1.50 -13.66 1.83
N HIS A 127 -2.11 -13.08 2.81
CA HIS A 127 -1.75 -11.88 3.49
C HIS A 127 -0.33 -11.91 4.02
N GLY A 128 0.05 -12.96 4.77
CA GLY A 128 1.38 -13.05 5.30
C GLY A 128 2.44 -13.14 4.20
N ILE A 129 2.12 -13.81 3.12
CA ILE A 129 3.04 -13.94 2.01
C ILE A 129 3.26 -12.60 1.35
N GLY A 130 2.20 -11.82 1.18
CA GLY A 130 2.30 -10.50 0.57
C GLY A 130 3.19 -9.57 1.35
N LEU A 131 3.04 -9.54 2.67
CA LEU A 131 3.88 -8.67 3.50
C LEU A 131 5.34 -9.14 3.52
N HIS A 132 5.56 -10.45 3.41
CA HIS A 132 6.90 -10.97 3.33
C HIS A 132 7.59 -10.50 2.03
N LEU A 133 6.86 -10.47 0.92
CA LEU A 133 7.40 -9.96 -0.34
C LEU A 133 7.72 -8.47 -0.24
N VAL A 134 6.85 -7.71 0.41
CA VAL A 134 7.10 -6.28 0.63
C VAL A 134 8.42 -6.11 1.38
N ALA A 135 8.60 -6.84 2.48
CA ALA A 135 9.80 -6.74 3.29
C ALA A 135 11.05 -7.10 2.47
N SER A 136 10.96 -8.13 1.65
CA SER A 136 12.07 -8.56 0.84
C SER A 136 12.48 -7.51 -0.19
N HIS A 137 11.51 -6.96 -0.90
CA HIS A 137 11.79 -5.92 -1.90
C HIS A 137 12.37 -4.65 -1.26
N VAL A 138 11.82 -4.26 -0.13
CA VAL A 138 12.28 -3.07 0.57
C VAL A 138 13.72 -3.25 1.08
N ALA A 139 14.02 -4.42 1.64
CA ALA A 139 15.36 -4.70 2.14
C ALA A 139 16.39 -4.71 1.01
N GLN A 140 16.03 -5.28 -0.13
CA GLN A 140 16.93 -5.31 -1.28
C GLN A 140 17.18 -3.91 -1.83
N ALA A 141 16.26 -3.00 -1.65
CA ALA A 141 16.40 -1.61 -2.10
C ALA A 141 17.00 -0.72 -1.01
N HIS A 142 17.47 -1.31 0.08
CA HIS A 142 18.07 -0.61 1.23
C HIS A 142 17.09 0.36 1.91
N GLY A 143 15.82 0.03 1.86
CA GLY A 143 14.78 0.85 2.45
C GLY A 143 14.37 0.38 3.84
N SER A 144 13.35 1.00 4.39
CA SER A 144 12.80 0.65 5.69
C SER A 144 11.28 0.66 5.68
N ILE A 145 10.68 -0.05 6.62
CA ILE A 145 9.24 -0.13 6.79
C ILE A 145 8.89 0.27 8.22
N GLU A 146 7.86 1.07 8.37
CA GLU A 146 7.31 1.41 9.67
C GLU A 146 5.84 1.07 9.67
N VAL A 147 5.36 0.54 10.78
CA VAL A 147 3.94 0.24 10.95
C VAL A 147 3.47 0.97 12.20
N SER A 148 2.42 1.73 12.10
CA SER A 148 1.87 2.47 13.23
C SER A 148 0.35 2.33 13.27
N ASP A 149 -0.24 2.72 14.39
CA ASP A 149 -1.68 2.68 14.54
C ASP A 149 -2.31 3.89 13.87
N ASN A 150 -3.45 3.68 13.24
CA ASN A 150 -4.25 4.77 12.70
C ASN A 150 -5.30 5.18 13.72
N GLU A 151 -5.84 6.37 13.57
CA GLU A 151 -6.87 6.91 14.46
C GLU A 151 -8.22 6.93 13.75
N PRO A 152 -9.28 6.46 14.37
CA PRO A 152 -9.38 5.92 15.75
C PRO A 152 -8.97 4.45 15.84
N HIS A 153 -8.82 3.78 14.72
CA HIS A 153 -8.32 2.40 14.68
C HIS A 153 -7.78 2.13 13.27
N GLY A 154 -7.08 1.03 13.11
CA GLY A 154 -6.50 0.64 11.84
C GLY A 154 -4.97 0.70 11.87
N ALA A 155 -4.37 0.64 10.70
CA ALA A 155 -2.91 0.62 10.56
C ALA A 155 -2.42 1.56 9.48
N ILE A 156 -1.20 2.04 9.65
CA ILE A 156 -0.52 2.82 8.62
C ILE A 156 0.81 2.11 8.34
N PHE A 157 0.99 1.71 7.09
CA PHE A 157 2.24 1.11 6.64
C PHE A 157 2.99 2.17 5.85
N SER A 158 4.21 2.47 6.26
CA SER A 158 5.03 3.49 5.62
C SER A 158 6.34 2.88 5.15
N ILE A 159 6.66 3.09 3.89
CA ILE A 159 7.87 2.56 3.28
C ILE A 159 8.73 3.71 2.79
N PHE A 160 10.03 3.62 3.07
CA PHE A 160 10.99 4.65 2.69
C PHE A 160 12.12 3.97 1.93
N ILE A 161 12.34 4.39 0.69
CA ILE A 161 13.40 3.82 -0.16
C ILE A 161 14.33 4.93 -0.63
N PRO A 162 15.63 4.83 -0.33
CA PRO A 162 16.59 5.87 -0.75
C PRO A 162 16.67 5.99 -2.26
N LYS A 163 16.86 7.18 -2.72
CA LYS A 163 17.06 7.43 -4.15
C LYS A 163 18.49 7.13 -4.56
#